data_3df5f671cd406b2d780e7c0523606fd6
#
_entry.id   3df5f671cd406b2d780e7c0523606fd6
#
_cell.length_a   1.000
_cell.length_b   1.000
_cell.length_c   1.000
_cell.angle_alpha   90.00
_cell.angle_beta   90.00
_cell.angle_gamma   90.00
#
_symmetry.space_group_name_H-M   'P 1'
#
loop_
_entity.id
_entity.type
_entity.pdbx_description
1 polymer ?
#
loop_
_entity_poly.entity_id
_entity_poly.type
_entity_poly.pdbx_seq_one_letter_code
_entity_poly.pdbx_strand_id
1 'polypeptide(L)' 'MNEITQLSVICTHVTHDTNGKAKEIKRRFNNINTRASEADIKLFVTTISNLIEESFDKVEVVKTQGLV' A
#
# COMPACT_ATOMS: atom_id res chain seq x y z
N MET A 1 -11.73 24.48 0.86
CA MET A 1 -10.45 23.85 1.15
C MET A 1 -10.56 22.35 0.96
N ASN A 2 -9.59 21.74 0.29
CA ASN A 2 -9.58 20.30 0.08
C ASN A 2 -8.88 19.63 1.25
N GLU A 3 -9.53 18.65 1.83
CA GLU A 3 -8.94 17.87 2.92
C GLU A 3 -8.83 16.42 2.51
N ILE A 4 -7.74 15.78 2.92
CA ILE A 4 -7.61 14.34 2.78
C ILE A 4 -8.38 13.72 3.94
N THR A 5 -9.49 13.04 3.61
CA THR A 5 -10.36 12.44 4.62
C THR A 5 -10.03 10.98 4.85
N GLN A 6 -9.35 10.34 3.90
CA GLN A 6 -8.96 8.95 4.02
C GLN A 6 -7.67 8.69 3.24
N LEU A 7 -6.79 7.91 3.80
CA LEU A 7 -5.56 7.50 3.17
C LEU A 7 -5.44 5.99 3.28
N SER A 8 -5.21 5.35 2.16
CA SER A 8 -5.02 3.89 2.08
C SER A 8 -3.76 3.57 1.30
N VAL A 9 -3.15 2.45 1.62
CA VAL A 9 -1.98 1.94 0.91
C VAL A 9 -2.31 0.55 0.39
N ILE A 10 -2.07 0.32 -0.90
CA ILE A 10 -2.25 -0.98 -1.54
C ILE A 10 -0.88 -1.50 -1.95
N CYS A 11 -0.50 -2.64 -1.39
CA CYS A 11 0.76 -3.30 -1.70
C CYS A 11 0.48 -4.53 -2.56
N THR A 12 1.13 -4.64 -3.70
CA THR A 12 0.95 -5.75 -4.63
C THR A 12 2.20 -6.61 -4.65
N HIS A 13 2.02 -7.90 -4.46
CA HIS A 13 3.08 -8.90 -4.54
C HIS A 13 2.73 -9.86 -5.67
N VAL A 14 3.68 -10.07 -6.58
CA VAL A 14 3.48 -10.98 -7.71
C VAL A 14 4.19 -12.30 -7.42
N THR A 15 3.44 -13.39 -7.50
CA THR A 15 3.99 -14.74 -7.37
C THR A 15 3.81 -15.48 -8.69
N HIS A 16 4.60 -16.53 -8.90
CA HIS A 16 4.48 -17.39 -10.06
C HIS A 16 4.21 -18.82 -9.58
N ASP A 17 3.21 -19.46 -10.18
CA ASP A 17 2.94 -20.86 -9.86
C ASP A 17 3.92 -21.79 -10.59
N THR A 18 3.75 -23.09 -10.39
CA THR A 18 4.61 -24.11 -11.01
C THR A 18 4.50 -24.13 -12.53
N ASN A 19 3.41 -23.59 -13.09
CA ASN A 19 3.19 -23.49 -14.53
C ASN A 19 3.68 -22.16 -15.10
N GLY A 20 4.28 -21.31 -14.27
CA GLY A 20 4.77 -20.01 -14.70
C GLY A 20 3.72 -18.92 -14.78
N LYS A 21 2.48 -19.19 -14.34
CA LYS A 21 1.43 -18.18 -14.32
C LYS A 21 1.67 -17.17 -13.21
N ALA A 22 1.61 -15.89 -13.55
CA ALA A 22 1.71 -14.82 -12.58
C ALA A 22 0.41 -14.68 -11.81
N LYS A 23 0.51 -14.50 -10.49
CA LYS A 23 -0.64 -14.27 -9.63
C LYS A 23 -0.33 -13.04 -8.78
N GLU A 24 -1.25 -12.08 -8.77
CA GLU A 24 -1.12 -10.89 -7.94
C GLU A 24 -1.82 -11.10 -6.62
N ILE A 25 -1.12 -10.78 -5.55
CA ILE A 25 -1.69 -10.76 -4.20
C ILE A 25 -1.65 -9.31 -3.73
N LYS A 26 -2.81 -8.75 -3.46
CA LYS A 26 -2.92 -7.36 -3.01
C LYS A 26 -3.27 -7.31 -1.53
N ARG A 27 -2.57 -6.46 -0.80
CA ARG A 27 -2.86 -6.18 0.60
C ARG A 27 -3.20 -4.72 0.72
N ARG A 28 -4.36 -4.44 1.28
CA ARG A 28 -4.84 -3.07 1.46
C ARG A 28 -4.83 -2.70 2.94
N PHE A 29 -4.21 -1.57 3.22
CA PHE A 29 -4.16 -1.01 4.57
C PHE A 29 -4.94 0.30 4.57
N ASN A 30 -6.06 0.30 5.26
CA ASN A 30 -6.94 1.47 5.37
C ASN A 30 -6.61 2.24 6.67
N ASN A 31 -7.16 3.44 6.77
CA ASN A 31 -7.05 4.27 7.97
C ASN A 31 -5.61 4.66 8.31
N ILE A 32 -4.78 4.82 7.30
CA ILE A 32 -3.45 5.39 7.47
C ILE A 32 -3.62 6.85 7.89
N ASN A 33 -2.75 7.34 8.76
CA ASN A 33 -2.75 8.72 9.17
C ASN A 33 -2.71 9.64 7.93
N THR A 34 -3.73 10.48 7.76
CA THR A 34 -3.85 11.34 6.59
C THR A 34 -2.74 12.37 6.48
N ARG A 35 -1.98 12.59 7.55
CA ARG A 35 -0.83 13.49 7.58
C ARG A 35 0.49 12.78 7.32
N ALA A 36 0.45 11.48 7.06
CA ALA A 36 1.66 10.73 6.79
C ALA A 36 2.36 11.25 5.52
N SER A 37 3.66 11.44 5.62
CA SER A 37 4.49 11.83 4.48
C SER A 37 4.81 10.59 3.62
N GLU A 38 5.35 10.81 2.43
CA GLU A 38 5.85 9.72 1.60
C GLU A 38 6.88 8.87 2.34
N ALA A 39 7.76 9.52 3.10
CA ALA A 39 8.78 8.82 3.87
C ALA A 39 8.15 7.91 4.93
N ASP A 40 7.10 8.39 5.60
CA ASP A 40 6.38 7.61 6.59
C ASP A 40 5.71 6.39 5.96
N ILE A 41 5.11 6.56 4.79
CA ILE A 41 4.47 5.47 4.04
C ILE A 41 5.50 4.44 3.62
N LYS A 42 6.66 4.88 3.12
CA LYS A 42 7.73 3.97 2.74
C LYS A 42 8.24 3.16 3.93
N LEU A 43 8.39 3.81 5.08
CA LEU A 43 8.82 3.13 6.31
C LEU A 43 7.77 2.11 6.75
N PHE A 44 6.50 2.45 6.69
CA PHE A 44 5.40 1.56 7.01
C PHE A 44 5.43 0.31 6.12
N VAL A 45 5.56 0.51 4.80
CA VAL A 45 5.61 -0.59 3.83
C VAL A 45 6.82 -1.50 4.09
N THR A 46 7.99 -0.91 4.36
CA THR A 46 9.20 -1.67 4.68
C THR A 46 9.00 -2.53 5.94
N THR A 47 8.40 -1.95 6.96
CA THR A 47 8.15 -2.65 8.22
C THR A 47 7.20 -3.82 8.00
N ILE A 48 6.10 -3.61 7.26
CA ILE A 48 5.14 -4.67 6.96
C ILE A 48 5.79 -5.76 6.11
N SER A 49 6.58 -5.38 5.10
CA SER A 49 7.29 -6.33 4.25
C SER A 49 8.19 -7.24 5.07
N ASN A 50 8.91 -6.69 6.05
CA ASN A 50 9.77 -7.48 6.92
C ASN A 50 8.97 -8.42 7.84
N LEU A 51 7.84 -7.94 8.36
CA LEU A 51 7.00 -8.74 9.26
C LEU A 51 6.37 -9.95 8.57
N ILE A 52 5.94 -9.80 7.32
CA ILE A 52 5.28 -10.87 6.58
C ILE A 52 6.22 -11.61 5.64
N GLU A 53 7.50 -11.21 5.60
CA GLU A 53 8.54 -11.82 4.76
C GLU A 53 8.17 -11.84 3.28
N GLU A 54 7.50 -10.78 2.81
CA GLU A 54 7.13 -10.61 1.42
C GLU A 54 7.76 -9.33 0.87
N SER A 55 8.14 -9.36 -0.40
CA SER A 55 8.56 -8.16 -1.13
C SER A 55 7.39 -7.67 -1.96
N PHE A 56 7.15 -6.37 -1.95
CA PHE A 56 6.09 -5.79 -2.76
C PHE A 56 6.65 -5.25 -4.07
N ASP A 57 6.05 -5.69 -5.19
CA ASP A 57 6.43 -5.27 -6.52
C ASP A 57 5.85 -3.90 -6.87
N LYS A 58 4.73 -3.55 -6.23
CA LYS A 58 4.06 -2.30 -6.47
C LYS A 58 3.40 -1.79 -5.19
N VAL A 59 3.53 -0.51 -4.95
CA VAL A 59 2.88 0.17 -3.81
C VAL A 59 2.11 1.36 -4.35
N GLU A 60 0.82 1.40 -4.06
CA GLU A 60 -0.06 2.48 -4.47
C GLU A 60 -0.63 3.19 -3.25
N VAL A 61 -0.70 4.50 -3.33
CA VAL A 61 -1.31 5.32 -2.29
C VAL A 61 -2.62 5.87 -2.84
N VAL A 62 -3.71 5.60 -2.13
CA VAL A 62 -5.04 6.07 -2.50
C VAL A 62 -5.48 7.13 -1.50
N LYS A 63 -5.74 8.32 -2.00
CA LYS A 63 -6.17 9.46 -1.18
C LYS A 63 -7.61 9.82 -1.53
N THR A 64 -8.42 9.99 -0.51
CA THR A 64 -9.78 10.50 -0.67
C THR A 64 -9.81 11.94 -0.17
N GLN A 65 -10.23 12.86 -1.02
CA GLN A 65 -10.32 14.28 -0.68
C GLN A 65 -11.76 14.72 -0.62
N GLY A 66 -12.07 15.49 0.41
CA GLY A 66 -13.34 16.19 0.47
C GLY A 66 -13.24 17.51 -0.28
N LEU A 67 -14.22 17.81 -1.08
CA LEU A 67 -14.33 19.10 -1.76
C LEU A 67 -15.41 19.91 -1.08
N VAL A 68 -15.01 20.98 -0.43
CA VAL A 68 -15.92 21.81 0.32
C VAL A 68 -15.86 23.26 -0.14
#